data_f85cd5be8d30d52b8ce63acf536dca2b
#
_entry.id   f85cd5be8d30d52b8ce63acf536dca2b
#
_cell.length_a   1.000
_cell.length_b   1.000
_cell.length_c   1.000
_cell.angle_alpha   90.00
_cell.angle_beta   90.00
_cell.angle_gamma   90.00
#
_symmetry.space_group_name_H-M   'P 1'
#
loop_
_entity.id
_entity.type
_entity.pdbx_description
1 polymer ?
#
loop_
_entity_poly.entity_id
_entity_poly.type
_entity_poly.pdbx_seq_one_letter_code
_entity_poly.pdbx_strand_id
1 'polypeptide(L)'
;CVPMIVCTADRPPELRGWGAGQTIDQVGMYTTNVRWAADLPVPSDWSEPASRLAATRAYESSVGAGRGPVHLNWPLRKPLEPVDGVPVREYPTPDDQLSFVSAPTTDRLVELGAYERGVILVGPDAVAGITPGYRFAEDVAELARALAWPVIGEPMSGMRLHDDVVIASAEHLLKHTVREELRPDVVVKLGGAPTTASVNQWLEAVQ
;
A
#
# COMPACT_ATOMS: atom_id res chain seq x y z
N CYS A 1 -0.08 0.14 -5.53
CA CYS A 1 0.80 -0.96 -5.07
C CYS A 1 0.68 -1.11 -3.56
N VAL A 2 0.66 -2.35 -3.05
CA VAL A 2 0.60 -2.63 -1.61
C VAL A 2 2.01 -2.56 -1.02
N PRO A 3 2.27 -1.78 0.04
CA PRO A 3 3.51 -1.85 0.79
C PRO A 3 3.68 -3.25 1.38
N MET A 4 4.83 -3.87 1.12
CA MET A 4 5.11 -5.21 1.62
C MET A 4 6.61 -5.38 1.79
N ILE A 5 7.03 -5.98 2.88
CA ILE A 5 8.41 -6.42 3.08
C ILE A 5 8.42 -7.94 3.01
N VAL A 6 9.03 -8.48 1.96
CA VAL A 6 9.21 -9.91 1.76
C VAL A 6 10.56 -10.31 2.35
N CYS A 7 10.53 -11.18 3.35
CA CYS A 7 11.75 -11.74 3.96
C CYS A 7 11.90 -13.19 3.52
N THR A 8 13.01 -13.53 2.90
CA THR A 8 13.34 -14.92 2.53
C THR A 8 14.54 -15.42 3.31
N ALA A 9 14.44 -16.62 3.88
CA ALA A 9 15.58 -17.31 4.49
C ALA A 9 16.35 -18.04 3.42
N ASP A 10 17.66 -17.86 3.39
CA ASP A 10 18.56 -18.46 2.41
C ASP A 10 19.69 -19.26 3.08
N ARG A 11 20.33 -20.10 2.31
CA ARG A 11 21.59 -20.72 2.72
C ARG A 11 22.71 -19.69 2.72
N PRO A 12 23.72 -19.86 3.60
CA PRO A 12 24.84 -18.94 3.64
C PRO A 12 25.66 -19.01 2.33
N PRO A 13 26.40 -17.96 1.98
CA PRO A 13 27.07 -17.85 0.67
C PRO A 13 27.96 -19.06 0.31
N GLU A 14 28.59 -19.69 1.30
CA GLU A 14 29.44 -20.86 1.09
C GLU A 14 28.70 -22.13 0.61
N LEU A 15 27.38 -22.14 0.72
CA LEU A 15 26.53 -23.25 0.23
C LEU A 15 25.81 -22.95 -1.09
N ARG A 16 25.94 -21.70 -1.57
CA ARG A 16 25.30 -21.30 -2.84
C ARG A 16 26.10 -21.83 -4.03
N GLY A 17 25.42 -22.31 -5.06
CA GLY A 17 26.07 -22.81 -6.28
C GLY A 17 26.70 -24.19 -6.20
N TRP A 18 26.62 -24.89 -5.06
CA TRP A 18 27.23 -26.20 -4.86
C TRP A 18 26.24 -27.37 -4.88
N GLY A 19 24.98 -27.13 -5.24
CA GLY A 19 23.96 -28.16 -5.24
C GLY A 19 23.54 -28.62 -3.83
N ALA A 20 23.79 -27.79 -2.81
CA ALA A 20 23.34 -28.09 -1.45
C ALA A 20 21.81 -28.21 -1.42
N GLY A 21 21.30 -29.18 -0.62
CA GLY A 21 19.86 -29.39 -0.51
C GLY A 21 19.11 -28.15 -0.07
N GLN A 22 17.92 -27.90 -0.65
CA GLN A 22 17.06 -26.74 -0.36
C GLN A 22 17.73 -25.39 -0.70
N THR A 23 18.63 -25.37 -1.67
CA THR A 23 19.31 -24.15 -2.13
C THR A 23 18.87 -23.82 -3.54
N ILE A 24 18.40 -22.58 -3.72
CA ILE A 24 18.08 -22.00 -5.01
C ILE A 24 18.74 -20.62 -5.11
N ASP A 25 18.75 -20.01 -6.28
CA ASP A 25 19.18 -18.63 -6.44
C ASP A 25 18.07 -17.69 -5.98
N GLN A 26 18.19 -17.17 -4.76
CA GLN A 26 17.23 -16.26 -4.16
C GLN A 26 17.60 -14.79 -4.31
N VAL A 27 18.88 -14.52 -4.58
CA VAL A 27 19.34 -13.12 -4.73
C VAL A 27 18.72 -12.52 -5.98
N GLY A 28 17.92 -11.48 -5.79
CA GLY A 28 17.23 -10.82 -6.89
C GLY A 28 16.09 -11.64 -7.54
N MET A 29 15.58 -12.70 -6.90
CA MET A 29 14.55 -13.58 -7.46
C MET A 29 13.27 -12.85 -7.89
N TYR A 30 12.99 -11.70 -7.30
CA TYR A 30 11.81 -10.89 -7.66
C TYR A 30 12.12 -9.84 -8.75
N THR A 31 13.37 -9.71 -9.17
CA THR A 31 13.82 -8.81 -10.25
C THR A 31 13.21 -7.39 -10.16
N THR A 32 12.53 -6.96 -11.21
CA THR A 32 11.87 -5.65 -11.31
C THR A 32 10.51 -5.56 -10.62
N ASN A 33 10.02 -6.66 -10.03
CA ASN A 33 8.73 -6.69 -9.34
C ASN A 33 8.79 -6.10 -7.93
N VAL A 34 9.97 -5.78 -7.42
CA VAL A 34 10.18 -5.11 -6.14
C VAL A 34 10.79 -3.73 -6.32
N ARG A 35 10.50 -2.82 -5.39
CA ARG A 35 11.03 -1.45 -5.40
C ARG A 35 12.50 -1.38 -5.00
N TRP A 36 12.88 -2.28 -4.12
CA TRP A 36 14.25 -2.41 -3.63
C TRP A 36 14.46 -3.84 -3.10
N ALA A 37 15.69 -4.32 -3.19
CA ALA A 37 16.08 -5.61 -2.63
C ALA A 37 17.47 -5.52 -2.01
N ALA A 38 17.70 -6.34 -0.99
CA ALA A 38 19.02 -6.53 -0.39
C ALA A 38 19.28 -7.99 -0.04
N ASP A 39 20.49 -8.46 -0.33
CA ASP A 39 21.06 -9.67 0.24
C ASP A 39 21.81 -9.26 1.50
N LEU A 40 21.34 -9.71 2.66
CA LEU A 40 21.89 -9.29 3.95
C LEU A 40 23.16 -10.08 4.31
N PRO A 41 24.03 -9.56 5.17
CA PRO A 41 25.13 -10.33 5.68
C PRO A 41 24.63 -11.49 6.55
N VAL A 42 25.39 -12.58 6.60
CA VAL A 42 25.14 -13.65 7.58
C VAL A 42 25.18 -13.03 8.97
N PRO A 43 24.20 -13.34 9.84
CA PRO A 43 24.17 -12.81 11.20
C PRO A 43 25.47 -13.05 11.97
N SER A 44 25.99 -12.00 12.57
CA SER A 44 27.19 -11.98 13.40
C SER A 44 27.11 -10.77 14.33
N ASP A 45 28.02 -10.66 15.29
CA ASP A 45 28.07 -9.52 16.21
C ASP A 45 28.22 -8.17 15.49
N TRP A 46 28.72 -8.17 14.26
CA TRP A 46 28.94 -6.99 13.43
C TRP A 46 27.83 -6.70 12.41
N SER A 47 26.89 -7.60 12.24
CA SER A 47 25.85 -7.47 11.20
C SER A 47 24.65 -6.63 11.63
N GLU A 48 24.48 -6.35 12.91
CA GLU A 48 23.32 -5.62 13.45
C GLU A 48 23.13 -4.23 12.82
N PRO A 49 24.17 -3.36 12.70
CA PRO A 49 23.99 -2.05 12.07
C PRO A 49 23.53 -2.14 10.62
N ALA A 50 24.07 -3.10 9.85
CA ALA A 50 23.70 -3.32 8.46
C ALA A 50 22.23 -3.80 8.35
N SER A 51 21.81 -4.70 9.24
CA SER A 51 20.44 -5.20 9.27
C SER A 51 19.44 -4.10 9.65
N ARG A 52 19.78 -3.23 10.60
CA ARG A 52 18.96 -2.07 10.94
C ARG A 52 18.79 -1.10 9.77
N LEU A 53 19.92 -0.73 9.14
CA LEU A 53 19.89 0.17 7.99
C LEU A 53 19.05 -0.43 6.86
N ALA A 54 19.19 -1.73 6.60
CA ALA A 54 18.41 -2.43 5.60
C ALA A 54 16.90 -2.44 5.95
N ALA A 55 16.55 -2.66 7.22
CA ALA A 55 15.15 -2.63 7.68
C ALA A 55 14.53 -1.24 7.51
N THR A 56 15.25 -0.18 7.92
CA THR A 56 14.81 1.21 7.72
C THR A 56 14.58 1.51 6.24
N ARG A 57 15.56 1.18 5.39
CA ARG A 57 15.45 1.42 3.95
C ARG A 57 14.35 0.58 3.30
N ALA A 58 14.14 -0.66 3.76
CA ALA A 58 13.05 -1.51 3.28
C ALA A 58 11.69 -0.87 3.60
N TYR A 59 11.52 -0.38 4.82
CA TYR A 59 10.30 0.32 5.21
C TYR A 59 10.08 1.58 4.35
N GLU A 60 11.04 2.49 4.31
CA GLU A 60 10.96 3.73 3.51
C GLU A 60 10.67 3.45 2.03
N SER A 61 11.34 2.46 1.44
CA SER A 61 11.12 2.09 0.04
C SER A 61 9.76 1.45 -0.19
N SER A 62 9.21 0.76 0.80
CA SER A 62 7.90 0.11 0.68
C SER A 62 6.74 1.11 0.77
N VAL A 63 6.86 2.15 1.63
CA VAL A 63 5.77 3.11 1.91
C VAL A 63 5.94 4.45 1.19
N GLY A 64 7.13 4.75 0.68
CA GLY A 64 7.45 6.03 0.04
C GLY A 64 6.73 6.30 -1.27
N ALA A 65 7.12 7.37 -1.94
CA ALA A 65 6.58 7.72 -3.26
C ALA A 65 6.80 6.57 -4.25
N GLY A 66 5.73 6.01 -4.79
CA GLY A 66 5.79 4.82 -5.63
C GLY A 66 5.85 3.52 -4.84
N ARG A 67 5.23 3.51 -3.66
CA ARG A 67 5.12 2.36 -2.76
C ARG A 67 4.95 1.01 -3.47
N GLY A 68 5.37 -0.05 -2.80
CA GLY A 68 5.28 -1.40 -3.35
C GLY A 68 6.12 -2.40 -2.55
N PRO A 69 6.22 -3.64 -3.02
CA PRO A 69 6.97 -4.67 -2.33
C PRO A 69 8.49 -4.39 -2.36
N VAL A 70 9.16 -4.79 -1.31
CA VAL A 70 10.62 -4.85 -1.19
C VAL A 70 11.04 -6.24 -0.73
N HIS A 71 12.29 -6.62 -0.99
CA HIS A 71 12.79 -7.96 -0.68
C HIS A 71 14.06 -7.89 0.18
N LEU A 72 14.05 -8.61 1.29
CA LEU A 72 15.21 -8.84 2.15
C LEU A 72 15.55 -10.34 2.12
N ASN A 73 16.70 -10.70 1.58
CA ASN A 73 17.21 -12.06 1.62
C ASN A 73 18.13 -12.24 2.83
N TRP A 74 17.82 -13.23 3.68
CA TRP A 74 18.51 -13.49 4.94
C TRP A 74 19.32 -14.78 4.85
N PRO A 75 20.61 -14.73 4.58
CA PRO A 75 21.47 -15.91 4.63
C PRO A 75 21.70 -16.32 6.09
N LEU A 76 21.32 -17.55 6.43
CA LEU A 76 21.35 -18.07 7.80
C LEU A 76 22.24 -19.30 7.90
N ARG A 77 23.11 -19.34 8.90
CA ARG A 77 23.92 -20.52 9.27
C ARG A 77 23.26 -21.30 10.39
N LYS A 78 23.48 -22.60 10.38
CA LYS A 78 23.12 -23.45 11.53
C LYS A 78 24.02 -23.13 12.73
N PRO A 79 23.55 -23.27 13.98
CA PRO A 79 22.18 -23.69 14.34
C PRO A 79 21.15 -22.57 14.07
N LEU A 80 19.91 -22.94 13.69
CA LEU A 80 18.82 -22.00 13.42
C LEU A 80 17.91 -21.84 14.64
N GLU A 81 18.05 -22.72 15.60
CA GLU A 81 17.32 -22.71 16.85
C GLU A 81 17.81 -21.58 17.74
N PRO A 82 16.92 -20.96 18.53
CA PRO A 82 17.34 -19.99 19.54
C PRO A 82 18.38 -20.61 20.51
N VAL A 83 19.42 -19.85 20.81
CA VAL A 83 20.37 -20.24 21.84
C VAL A 83 19.84 -19.78 23.19
N ASP A 84 19.73 -20.72 24.15
CA ASP A 84 19.27 -20.40 25.50
C ASP A 84 20.13 -19.34 26.17
N GLY A 85 19.46 -18.40 26.84
CA GLY A 85 20.15 -17.34 27.60
C GLY A 85 20.56 -16.11 26.79
N VAL A 86 20.27 -16.04 25.49
CA VAL A 86 20.44 -14.80 24.74
C VAL A 86 19.24 -13.87 25.05
N PRO A 87 19.47 -12.73 25.72
CA PRO A 87 18.38 -11.82 26.03
C PRO A 87 17.79 -11.25 24.74
N VAL A 88 16.46 -11.26 24.63
CA VAL A 88 15.76 -10.52 23.60
C VAL A 88 16.04 -9.02 23.85
N ARG A 89 16.74 -8.37 22.93
CA ARG A 89 16.94 -6.93 23.01
C ARG A 89 15.62 -6.24 22.76
N GLU A 90 15.15 -5.50 23.75
CA GLU A 90 14.10 -4.52 23.51
C GLU A 90 14.69 -3.35 22.71
N TYR A 91 14.13 -3.11 21.55
CA TYR A 91 14.46 -1.93 20.77
C TYR A 91 13.44 -0.84 21.09
N PRO A 92 13.89 0.41 21.31
CA PRO A 92 12.94 1.50 21.44
C PRO A 92 12.05 1.52 20.19
N THR A 93 10.76 1.58 20.41
CA THR A 93 9.81 1.91 19.34
C THR A 93 10.31 3.17 18.66
N PRO A 94 10.39 3.21 17.33
CA PRO A 94 10.71 4.46 16.64
C PRO A 94 9.79 5.53 17.17
N ASP A 95 10.36 6.65 17.61
CA ASP A 95 9.58 7.82 17.94
C ASP A 95 8.64 8.10 16.77
N ASP A 96 7.37 8.42 17.03
CA ASP A 96 6.32 8.60 16.02
C ASP A 96 6.58 9.75 15.01
N GLN A 97 7.81 10.21 14.93
CA GLN A 97 8.28 11.24 14.00
C GLN A 97 8.75 10.66 12.65
N LEU A 98 7.96 9.76 12.07
CA LEU A 98 8.05 9.56 10.63
C LEU A 98 7.44 10.81 9.96
N SER A 99 8.30 11.76 9.61
CA SER A 99 7.90 12.92 8.82
C SER A 99 7.52 12.46 7.41
N PHE A 100 6.23 12.27 7.21
CA PHE A 100 5.70 12.06 5.88
C PHE A 100 5.84 13.36 5.09
N VAL A 101 6.40 13.25 3.90
CA VAL A 101 6.41 14.37 2.96
C VAL A 101 4.96 14.68 2.63
N SER A 102 4.48 15.83 3.07
CA SER A 102 3.15 16.33 2.72
C SER A 102 3.04 16.44 1.20
N ALA A 103 1.98 15.88 0.65
CA ALA A 103 1.67 16.10 -0.77
C ALA A 103 1.50 17.61 -1.03
N PRO A 104 1.92 18.12 -2.21
CA PRO A 104 1.76 19.52 -2.52
C PRO A 104 0.28 19.90 -2.45
N THR A 105 -0.01 20.92 -1.65
CA THR A 105 -1.35 21.50 -1.56
C THR A 105 -1.63 22.24 -2.88
N THR A 106 -2.69 21.86 -3.56
CA THR A 106 -3.18 22.67 -4.69
C THR A 106 -4.06 23.79 -4.16
N ASP A 107 -3.72 25.03 -4.49
CA ASP A 107 -4.50 26.21 -4.12
C ASP A 107 -5.84 26.35 -4.88
N ARG A 108 -6.24 25.32 -5.62
CA ARG A 108 -7.52 25.30 -6.33
C ARG A 108 -8.62 24.80 -5.40
N LEU A 109 -9.37 25.73 -4.86
CA LEU A 109 -10.67 25.44 -4.26
C LEU A 109 -11.66 25.14 -5.39
N VAL A 110 -12.16 23.91 -5.43
CA VAL A 110 -13.26 23.53 -6.30
C VAL A 110 -14.55 23.76 -5.53
N GLU A 111 -15.46 24.58 -6.04
CA GLU A 111 -16.78 24.78 -5.46
C GLU A 111 -17.67 23.56 -5.80
N LEU A 112 -17.50 22.46 -5.07
CA LEU A 112 -18.26 21.22 -5.31
C LEU A 112 -19.76 21.41 -5.11
N GLY A 113 -20.15 22.30 -4.21
CA GLY A 113 -21.56 22.61 -3.95
C GLY A 113 -22.31 23.23 -5.13
N ALA A 114 -21.61 23.62 -6.20
CA ALA A 114 -22.25 24.13 -7.43
C ALA A 114 -22.86 23.01 -8.30
N TYR A 115 -22.52 21.74 -8.04
CA TYR A 115 -23.00 20.60 -8.80
C TYR A 115 -24.13 19.89 -8.05
N GLU A 116 -25.25 19.65 -8.72
CA GLU A 116 -26.38 18.98 -8.13
C GLU A 116 -26.18 17.46 -8.01
N ARG A 117 -25.55 16.87 -9.03
CA ARG A 117 -25.32 15.41 -9.10
C ARG A 117 -23.84 15.11 -9.22
N GLY A 118 -23.24 14.66 -8.15
CA GLY A 118 -21.85 14.24 -8.14
C GLY A 118 -21.65 12.81 -7.66
N VAL A 119 -20.49 12.26 -7.94
CA VAL A 119 -20.01 10.98 -7.43
C VAL A 119 -18.60 11.15 -6.90
N ILE A 120 -18.33 10.61 -5.73
CA ILE A 120 -16.97 10.49 -5.21
C ILE A 120 -16.47 9.08 -5.51
N LEU A 121 -15.43 8.97 -6.32
CA LEU A 121 -14.78 7.71 -6.64
C LEU A 121 -13.46 7.59 -5.88
N VAL A 122 -13.38 6.62 -5.00
CA VAL A 122 -12.18 6.35 -4.20
C VAL A 122 -11.48 5.12 -4.75
N GLY A 123 -10.37 5.36 -5.42
CA GLY A 123 -9.54 4.34 -6.04
C GLY A 123 -8.48 3.76 -5.09
N PRO A 124 -7.61 2.87 -5.61
CA PRO A 124 -6.48 2.34 -4.87
C PRO A 124 -5.57 3.47 -4.37
N ASP A 125 -4.86 3.19 -3.29
CA ASP A 125 -3.86 4.10 -2.72
C ASP A 125 -4.39 5.50 -2.32
N ALA A 126 -5.69 5.68 -2.19
CA ALA A 126 -6.27 6.95 -1.75
C ALA A 126 -5.77 7.40 -0.37
N VAL A 127 -5.49 6.44 0.52
CA VAL A 127 -4.87 6.68 1.83
C VAL A 127 -3.34 6.68 1.80
N ALA A 128 -2.76 6.64 0.60
CA ALA A 128 -1.32 6.60 0.41
C ALA A 128 -0.63 7.87 0.92
N GLY A 129 0.26 7.72 1.90
CA GLY A 129 0.98 8.85 2.52
C GLY A 129 0.18 9.60 3.58
N ILE A 130 -0.99 9.10 3.95
CA ILE A 130 -1.77 9.65 5.07
C ILE A 130 -1.22 9.10 6.38
N THR A 131 -1.03 9.98 7.37
CA THR A 131 -0.52 9.64 8.69
C THR A 131 -1.41 8.59 9.37
N PRO A 132 -0.85 7.59 10.08
CA PRO A 132 -1.63 6.69 10.92
C PRO A 132 -2.54 7.47 11.88
N GLY A 133 -3.82 7.09 11.94
CA GLY A 133 -4.83 7.81 12.73
C GLY A 133 -5.59 8.89 11.98
N TYR A 134 -5.25 9.18 10.73
CA TYR A 134 -6.05 10.08 9.91
C TYR A 134 -7.42 9.46 9.56
N ARG A 135 -8.47 10.25 9.71
CA ARG A 135 -9.85 9.85 9.53
C ARG A 135 -10.33 9.97 8.09
N PHE A 136 -9.51 9.54 7.14
CA PHE A 136 -9.80 9.71 5.70
C PHE A 136 -11.17 9.16 5.29
N ALA A 137 -11.51 7.96 5.76
CA ALA A 137 -12.77 7.34 5.39
C ALA A 137 -13.96 8.10 5.98
N GLU A 138 -13.86 8.56 7.21
CA GLU A 138 -14.86 9.37 7.89
C GLU A 138 -15.01 10.74 7.23
N ASP A 139 -13.90 11.39 6.90
CA ASP A 139 -13.91 12.71 6.26
C ASP A 139 -14.53 12.65 4.86
N VAL A 140 -14.23 11.60 4.09
CA VAL A 140 -14.87 11.36 2.78
C VAL A 140 -16.37 11.08 2.94
N ALA A 141 -16.77 10.31 3.95
CA ALA A 141 -18.17 10.02 4.22
C ALA A 141 -18.93 11.28 4.68
N GLU A 142 -18.32 12.12 5.53
CA GLU A 142 -18.89 13.42 5.93
C GLU A 142 -19.08 14.35 4.72
N LEU A 143 -18.08 14.45 3.84
CA LEU A 143 -18.17 15.21 2.61
C LEU A 143 -19.29 14.69 1.71
N ALA A 144 -19.37 13.37 1.54
CA ALA A 144 -20.40 12.72 0.73
C ALA A 144 -21.82 13.03 1.24
N ARG A 145 -22.02 12.99 2.56
CA ARG A 145 -23.30 13.36 3.18
C ARG A 145 -23.63 14.84 3.01
N ALA A 146 -22.65 15.71 3.22
CA ALA A 146 -22.84 17.14 3.04
C ALA A 146 -23.24 17.53 1.63
N LEU A 147 -22.72 16.80 0.63
CA LEU A 147 -23.05 17.00 -0.79
C LEU A 147 -24.24 16.15 -1.27
N ALA A 148 -24.74 15.22 -0.46
CA ALA A 148 -25.70 14.18 -0.84
C ALA A 148 -25.25 13.34 -2.05
N TRP A 149 -23.94 13.07 -2.15
CA TRP A 149 -23.35 12.31 -3.24
C TRP A 149 -22.97 10.89 -2.79
N PRO A 150 -23.18 9.87 -3.65
CA PRO A 150 -22.71 8.52 -3.35
C PRO A 150 -21.17 8.42 -3.48
N VAL A 151 -20.60 7.51 -2.70
CA VAL A 151 -19.18 7.15 -2.79
C VAL A 151 -19.06 5.78 -3.45
N ILE A 152 -18.30 5.68 -4.53
CA ILE A 152 -17.88 4.40 -5.10
C ILE A 152 -16.51 4.05 -4.52
N GLY A 153 -16.48 3.04 -3.64
CA GLY A 153 -15.25 2.54 -3.02
C GLY A 153 -14.68 1.34 -3.77
N GLU A 154 -13.52 1.51 -4.41
CA GLU A 154 -12.78 0.39 -5.00
C GLU A 154 -12.27 -0.59 -3.91
N PRO A 155 -12.02 -1.87 -4.24
CA PRO A 155 -11.56 -2.86 -3.25
C PRO A 155 -10.32 -2.44 -2.45
N MET A 156 -9.40 -1.73 -3.07
CA MET A 156 -8.14 -1.27 -2.46
C MET A 156 -8.20 0.17 -1.95
N SER A 157 -9.38 0.77 -1.88
CA SER A 157 -9.57 2.16 -1.43
C SER A 157 -9.54 2.34 0.08
N GLY A 158 -9.75 1.25 0.85
CA GLY A 158 -9.96 1.32 2.30
C GLY A 158 -11.37 1.78 2.71
N MET A 159 -12.25 2.14 1.76
CA MET A 159 -13.60 2.67 2.03
C MET A 159 -14.69 1.62 2.25
N ARG A 160 -14.46 0.36 1.86
CA ARG A 160 -15.54 -0.65 1.72
C ARG A 160 -16.30 -1.02 2.99
N LEU A 161 -15.79 -0.68 4.15
CA LEU A 161 -16.33 -1.16 5.43
C LEU A 161 -16.95 -0.05 6.28
N HIS A 162 -17.04 1.19 5.77
CA HIS A 162 -17.13 2.30 6.70
C HIS A 162 -18.43 3.09 6.69
N ASP A 163 -19.37 2.91 5.73
CA ASP A 163 -20.52 3.81 5.76
C ASP A 163 -21.66 3.45 4.81
N ASP A 164 -22.86 3.95 5.13
CA ASP A 164 -24.08 3.84 4.36
C ASP A 164 -24.04 4.60 3.02
N VAL A 165 -23.18 5.61 2.90
CA VAL A 165 -22.96 6.35 1.64
C VAL A 165 -22.05 5.64 0.66
N VAL A 166 -21.37 4.55 1.10
CA VAL A 166 -20.39 3.82 0.27
C VAL A 166 -21.02 2.67 -0.49
N ILE A 167 -20.96 2.74 -1.80
CA ILE A 167 -21.41 1.68 -2.71
C ILE A 167 -20.28 0.67 -2.89
N ALA A 168 -20.26 -0.38 -2.07
CA ALA A 168 -19.25 -1.45 -2.14
C ALA A 168 -19.44 -2.40 -3.32
N SER A 169 -20.65 -2.48 -3.88
CA SER A 169 -21.04 -3.37 -4.99
C SER A 169 -21.13 -2.65 -6.35
N ALA A 170 -20.42 -1.54 -6.52
CA ALA A 170 -20.49 -0.73 -7.73
C ALA A 170 -20.20 -1.54 -9.01
N GLU A 171 -19.33 -2.56 -8.93
CA GLU A 171 -19.06 -3.45 -10.07
C GLU A 171 -20.35 -4.10 -10.62
N HIS A 172 -21.21 -4.60 -9.75
CA HIS A 172 -22.47 -5.24 -10.16
C HIS A 172 -23.49 -4.20 -10.66
N LEU A 173 -23.62 -3.09 -9.96
CA LEU A 173 -24.56 -2.03 -10.32
C LEU A 173 -24.23 -1.43 -11.68
N LEU A 174 -22.96 -1.15 -11.95
CA LEU A 174 -22.53 -0.52 -13.20
C LEU A 174 -22.49 -1.48 -14.41
N LYS A 175 -22.67 -2.78 -14.21
CA LYS A 175 -22.87 -3.76 -15.31
C LYS A 175 -24.31 -3.77 -15.86
N HIS A 176 -25.25 -3.19 -15.13
CA HIS A 176 -26.67 -3.21 -15.45
C HIS A 176 -27.22 -1.80 -15.74
N THR A 177 -28.56 -1.67 -15.78
CA THR A 177 -29.29 -0.43 -16.11
C THR A 177 -28.88 0.79 -15.27
N VAL A 178 -28.43 0.60 -14.05
CA VAL A 178 -27.93 1.69 -13.17
C VAL A 178 -26.80 2.51 -13.83
N ARG A 179 -26.04 1.91 -14.73
CA ARG A 179 -25.00 2.60 -15.48
C ARG A 179 -25.54 3.76 -16.31
N GLU A 180 -26.71 3.59 -16.91
CA GLU A 180 -27.35 4.60 -17.75
C GLU A 180 -28.02 5.70 -16.92
N GLU A 181 -28.48 5.35 -15.72
CA GLU A 181 -29.12 6.27 -14.78
C GLU A 181 -28.11 7.09 -13.99
N LEU A 182 -26.95 6.52 -13.67
CA LEU A 182 -25.89 7.19 -12.90
C LEU A 182 -25.05 8.07 -13.84
N ARG A 183 -25.59 9.22 -14.19
CA ARG A 183 -24.91 10.27 -14.98
C ARG A 183 -24.67 11.49 -14.09
N PRO A 184 -23.51 11.55 -13.41
CA PRO A 184 -23.15 12.69 -12.58
C PRO A 184 -22.73 13.88 -13.46
N ASP A 185 -22.91 15.08 -12.92
CA ASP A 185 -22.38 16.32 -13.50
C ASP A 185 -20.89 16.49 -13.20
N VAL A 186 -20.41 15.84 -12.14
CA VAL A 186 -19.01 15.84 -11.71
C VAL A 186 -18.63 14.52 -11.05
N VAL A 187 -17.41 14.07 -11.30
CA VAL A 187 -16.78 12.93 -10.59
C VAL A 187 -15.54 13.44 -9.86
N VAL A 188 -15.56 13.35 -8.55
CA VAL A 188 -14.39 13.63 -7.71
C VAL A 188 -13.62 12.31 -7.53
N LYS A 189 -12.43 12.24 -8.11
CA LYS A 189 -11.59 11.05 -8.03
C LYS A 189 -10.49 11.23 -6.97
N LEU A 190 -10.46 10.35 -5.98
CA LEU A 190 -9.43 10.27 -4.95
C LEU A 190 -8.61 8.99 -5.12
N GLY A 191 -7.28 9.12 -5.07
CA GLY A 191 -6.38 7.98 -5.24
C GLY A 191 -6.09 7.59 -6.69
N GLY A 192 -5.64 6.35 -6.87
CA GLY A 192 -5.20 5.81 -8.15
C GLY A 192 -6.33 5.50 -9.14
N ALA A 193 -5.96 4.99 -10.31
CA ALA A 193 -6.94 4.55 -11.31
C ALA A 193 -7.75 3.35 -10.78
N PRO A 194 -9.06 3.28 -11.06
CA PRO A 194 -9.87 2.13 -10.69
C PRO A 194 -9.32 0.85 -11.29
N THR A 195 -9.42 -0.24 -10.54
CA THR A 195 -9.00 -1.58 -10.99
C THR A 195 -10.16 -2.37 -11.59
N THR A 196 -11.38 -1.97 -11.28
CA THR A 196 -12.61 -2.64 -11.70
C THR A 196 -13.01 -2.21 -13.12
N ALA A 197 -13.15 -3.18 -14.02
CA ALA A 197 -13.42 -2.93 -15.45
C ALA A 197 -14.73 -2.14 -15.67
N SER A 198 -15.81 -2.48 -14.96
CA SER A 198 -17.09 -1.80 -15.10
C SER A 198 -17.04 -0.35 -14.62
N VAL A 199 -16.25 -0.04 -13.60
CA VAL A 199 -16.03 1.34 -13.13
C VAL A 199 -15.25 2.14 -14.17
N ASN A 200 -14.21 1.56 -14.77
CA ASN A 200 -13.46 2.22 -15.84
C ASN A 200 -14.34 2.51 -17.06
N GLN A 201 -15.12 1.52 -17.51
CA GLN A 201 -16.05 1.70 -18.63
C GLN A 201 -17.14 2.74 -18.34
N TRP A 202 -17.60 2.82 -17.09
CA TRP A 202 -18.53 3.87 -16.69
C TRP A 202 -17.87 5.24 -16.72
N LEU A 203 -16.65 5.38 -16.19
CA LEU A 203 -15.89 6.63 -16.23
C LEU A 203 -15.69 7.14 -17.68
N GLU A 204 -15.35 6.24 -18.61
CA GLU A 204 -15.21 6.58 -20.02
C GLU A 204 -16.52 7.08 -20.66
N ALA A 205 -17.66 6.59 -20.16
CA ALA A 205 -18.98 6.95 -20.68
C ALA A 205 -19.55 8.26 -20.12
N VAL A 206 -19.01 8.75 -18.97
CA VAL A 206 -19.48 10.00 -18.33
C VAL A 206 -18.52 11.19 -18.56
N GLN A 207 -17.39 10.97 -19.24
CA GLN A 207 -16.52 12.02 -19.75
C GLN A 207 -17.12 12.62 -21.01
#